data_28a11f6f54ba3f9406114daed2a0fd78
#
_entry.id   28a11f6f54ba3f9406114daed2a0fd78
#
_cell.length_a   1.000
_cell.length_b   1.000
_cell.length_c   1.000
_cell.angle_alpha   90.00
_cell.angle_beta   90.00
_cell.angle_gamma   90.00
#
_symmetry.space_group_name_H-M   'P 1'
#
loop_
_entity.id
_entity.type
_entity.pdbx_description
1 polymer ?
#
loop_
_entity_poly.entity_id
_entity_poly.type
_entity_poly.pdbx_seq_one_letter_code
_entity_poly.pdbx_strand_id
1 'polypeptide(L)'
;MNEADKTMRKYWLVAVMLLALCWGAEAERERTHTLDSLGRERDELLVEVKTLQENTLRRVKGASPVLADRLVYEMHKGITACRYSLSKIATAIEEELYEGRQVSEEEHQLAQKRIPYADVGLAYECIAPEVKEHEVQVYASEQLYKPFYPYISKELSDFIELERVDWVMDGPYALRISPSKSYPTEASYIAGLERYIQAYPDSRYLAGSYFKRGDEWLGVSGVLDLYNNGSTLFIFRSDDNLDRFRSEHTWRVLKEYLTLLPKGNLLPVIKEILKTDYRHQKAVRDRLDRWLELLASRRVVMPHRPTPKATKGRVELAHRSAQKMSKELAKLISLQNSSEGLCTLEEESIAYDPREKMLSVCVTFSWPNRDDDTSPYELSGLLVVYPSPDGSQSGRARFYYDRCSRSLMNISPATALQKLAEGYEITLK
;
A
#
# COMPACT_ATOMS: atom_id res chain seq x y z
N MET A 1 25.91 -21.55 62.21
CA MET A 1 25.19 -20.52 61.45
C MET A 1 24.27 -19.81 62.41
N ASN A 2 24.59 -18.56 62.72
CA ASN A 2 23.99 -17.79 63.80
C ASN A 2 22.55 -17.40 63.45
N GLU A 3 21.60 -17.35 64.42
CA GLU A 3 20.18 -16.98 64.15
C GLU A 3 20.03 -15.63 63.48
N ALA A 4 20.93 -14.69 63.74
CA ALA A 4 21.02 -13.39 63.05
C ALA A 4 21.22 -13.52 61.52
N ASP A 5 22.00 -14.52 61.10
CA ASP A 5 22.28 -14.77 59.67
C ASP A 5 21.09 -15.35 58.89
N LYS A 6 20.29 -16.18 59.60
CA LYS A 6 19.00 -16.70 59.05
C LYS A 6 17.95 -15.60 58.91
N THR A 7 17.93 -14.67 59.84
CA THR A 7 16.98 -13.56 59.85
C THR A 7 17.33 -12.56 58.74
N MET A 8 18.62 -12.23 58.57
CA MET A 8 19.08 -11.37 57.49
C MET A 8 18.81 -11.96 56.10
N ARG A 9 19.00 -13.25 55.89
CA ARG A 9 18.68 -13.93 54.63
C ARG A 9 17.19 -13.88 54.31
N LYS A 10 16.30 -14.00 55.32
CA LYS A 10 14.85 -13.85 55.11
C LYS A 10 14.46 -12.44 54.66
N TYR A 11 15.01 -11.41 55.31
CA TYR A 11 14.75 -10.01 54.90
C TYR A 11 15.32 -9.70 53.53
N TRP A 12 16.49 -10.25 53.19
CA TRP A 12 17.06 -10.10 51.87
C TRP A 12 16.22 -10.78 50.77
N LEU A 13 15.71 -11.97 50.99
CA LEU A 13 14.81 -12.64 50.07
C LEU A 13 13.48 -11.90 49.88
N VAL A 14 12.90 -11.36 50.96
CA VAL A 14 11.69 -10.52 50.85
C VAL A 14 11.95 -9.24 50.09
N ALA A 15 13.10 -8.59 50.33
CA ALA A 15 13.46 -7.38 49.59
C ALA A 15 13.71 -7.63 48.10
N VAL A 16 14.34 -8.76 47.74
CA VAL A 16 14.50 -9.17 46.32
C VAL A 16 13.17 -9.52 45.67
N MET A 17 12.28 -10.20 46.38
CA MET A 17 10.92 -10.47 45.88
C MET A 17 10.10 -9.19 45.69
N LEU A 18 10.20 -8.23 46.61
CA LEU A 18 9.49 -6.95 46.46
C LEU A 18 10.05 -6.13 45.30
N LEU A 19 11.39 -6.11 45.12
CA LEU A 19 12.03 -5.47 43.96
C LEU A 19 11.63 -6.14 42.66
N ALA A 20 11.56 -7.46 42.59
CA ALA A 20 11.11 -8.19 41.42
C ALA A 20 9.62 -7.91 41.08
N LEU A 21 8.76 -7.79 42.11
CA LEU A 21 7.36 -7.41 41.95
C LEU A 21 7.20 -5.95 41.49
N CYS A 22 8.01 -5.02 42.01
CA CYS A 22 8.00 -3.64 41.57
C CYS A 22 8.46 -3.51 40.11
N TRP A 23 9.54 -4.21 39.71
CA TRP A 23 10.01 -4.22 38.33
C TRP A 23 9.00 -4.87 37.38
N GLY A 24 8.37 -5.97 37.79
CA GLY A 24 7.29 -6.58 37.01
C GLY A 24 6.10 -5.63 36.79
N ALA A 25 5.68 -4.91 37.83
CA ALA A 25 4.58 -3.93 37.74
C ALA A 25 4.94 -2.69 36.88
N GLU A 26 6.22 -2.26 36.91
CA GLU A 26 6.71 -1.14 36.11
C GLU A 26 6.80 -1.54 34.63
N ALA A 27 7.33 -2.71 34.32
CA ALA A 27 7.39 -3.27 32.96
C ALA A 27 5.97 -3.48 32.38
N GLU A 28 5.02 -3.96 33.17
CA GLU A 28 3.64 -4.14 32.72
C GLU A 28 2.92 -2.80 32.48
N ARG A 29 3.24 -1.77 33.26
CA ARG A 29 2.72 -0.41 33.07
C ARG A 29 3.29 0.24 31.82
N GLU A 30 4.58 0.09 31.56
CA GLU A 30 5.25 0.59 30.34
C GLU A 30 4.68 -0.08 29.11
N ARG A 31 4.52 -1.40 29.15
CA ARG A 31 3.88 -2.22 28.11
C ARG A 31 2.45 -1.77 27.82
N THR A 32 1.63 -1.57 28.83
CA THR A 32 0.25 -1.09 28.65
C THR A 32 0.22 0.27 27.97
N HIS A 33 1.12 1.16 28.34
CA HIS A 33 1.25 2.49 27.70
C HIS A 33 1.66 2.38 26.24
N THR A 34 2.57 1.47 25.90
CA THR A 34 3.00 1.21 24.49
C THR A 34 1.84 0.67 23.68
N LEU A 35 1.11 -0.33 24.16
CA LEU A 35 -0.07 -0.90 23.49
C LEU A 35 -1.19 0.13 23.28
N ASP A 36 -1.44 1.00 24.25
CA ASP A 36 -2.43 2.08 24.14
C ASP A 36 -2.01 3.12 23.07
N SER A 37 -0.72 3.38 22.93
CA SER A 37 -0.17 4.27 21.91
C SER A 37 -0.32 3.68 20.52
N LEU A 38 0.12 2.43 20.33
CA LEU A 38 0.00 1.70 19.08
C LEU A 38 -1.46 1.53 18.65
N GLY A 39 -2.35 1.24 19.62
CA GLY A 39 -3.78 1.14 19.39
C GLY A 39 -4.39 2.45 18.85
N ARG A 40 -4.00 3.59 19.42
CA ARG A 40 -4.46 4.92 18.93
C ARG A 40 -3.97 5.23 17.53
N GLU A 41 -2.69 4.98 17.25
CA GLU A 41 -2.12 5.18 15.93
C GLU A 41 -2.79 4.31 14.87
N ARG A 42 -3.06 3.05 15.19
CA ARG A 42 -3.85 2.15 14.36
C ARG A 42 -5.23 2.72 14.04
N ASP A 43 -5.96 3.16 15.06
CA ASP A 43 -7.33 3.66 14.91
C ASP A 43 -7.35 4.96 14.08
N GLU A 44 -6.36 5.83 14.22
CA GLU A 44 -6.18 7.02 13.37
C GLU A 44 -5.99 6.63 11.89
N LEU A 45 -5.17 5.61 11.58
CA LEU A 45 -4.98 5.12 10.21
C LEU A 45 -6.25 4.48 9.64
N LEU A 46 -7.02 3.75 10.44
CA LEU A 46 -8.31 3.18 9.99
C LEU A 46 -9.33 4.29 9.67
N VAL A 47 -9.36 5.36 10.46
CA VAL A 47 -10.17 6.57 10.16
C VAL A 47 -9.70 7.21 8.86
N GLU A 48 -8.38 7.30 8.61
CA GLU A 48 -7.84 7.82 7.35
C GLU A 48 -8.31 6.98 6.16
N VAL A 49 -8.19 5.65 6.22
CA VAL A 49 -8.67 4.74 5.17
C VAL A 49 -10.15 4.96 4.88
N LYS A 50 -10.97 5.02 5.92
CA LYS A 50 -12.41 5.28 5.79
C LYS A 50 -12.69 6.64 5.13
N THR A 51 -11.97 7.66 5.54
CA THR A 51 -12.10 9.02 4.99
C THR A 51 -11.73 9.08 3.51
N LEU A 52 -10.64 8.41 3.11
CA LEU A 52 -10.23 8.28 1.71
C LEU A 52 -11.33 7.63 0.86
N GLN A 53 -11.91 6.53 1.34
CA GLN A 53 -13.01 5.83 0.66
C GLN A 53 -14.24 6.73 0.49
N GLU A 54 -14.74 7.31 1.57
CA GLU A 54 -15.95 8.12 1.57
C GLU A 54 -15.81 9.37 0.69
N ASN A 55 -14.66 10.05 0.78
CA ASN A 55 -14.38 11.22 -0.05
C ASN A 55 -14.30 10.85 -1.52
N THR A 56 -13.58 9.79 -1.85
CA THR A 56 -13.42 9.34 -3.24
C THR A 56 -14.75 8.88 -3.81
N LEU A 57 -15.56 8.14 -3.05
CA LEU A 57 -16.88 7.69 -3.51
C LEU A 57 -17.83 8.87 -3.80
N ARG A 58 -17.78 9.93 -3.01
CA ARG A 58 -18.57 11.16 -3.29
C ARG A 58 -18.12 11.82 -4.59
N ARG A 59 -16.81 11.89 -4.80
CA ARG A 59 -16.18 12.56 -5.96
C ARG A 59 -16.43 11.84 -7.29
N VAL A 60 -16.31 10.51 -7.32
CA VAL A 60 -16.46 9.73 -8.56
C VAL A 60 -17.87 9.72 -9.12
N LYS A 61 -18.89 9.90 -8.27
CA LYS A 61 -20.30 9.94 -8.71
C LYS A 61 -20.61 11.05 -9.72
N GLY A 62 -19.84 12.12 -9.75
CA GLY A 62 -19.99 13.24 -10.68
C GLY A 62 -18.77 13.46 -11.57
N ALA A 63 -17.81 12.56 -11.55
CA ALA A 63 -16.58 12.67 -12.32
C ALA A 63 -16.75 12.04 -13.72
N SER A 64 -15.94 12.52 -14.67
CA SER A 64 -15.75 11.80 -15.93
C SER A 64 -15.00 10.49 -15.67
N PRO A 65 -15.10 9.48 -16.57
CA PRO A 65 -14.40 8.20 -16.41
C PRO A 65 -12.90 8.36 -16.18
N VAL A 66 -12.24 9.28 -16.90
CA VAL A 66 -10.80 9.54 -16.76
C VAL A 66 -10.47 10.13 -15.40
N LEU A 67 -11.29 11.07 -14.92
CA LEU A 67 -11.13 11.68 -13.60
C LEU A 67 -11.45 10.66 -12.49
N ALA A 68 -12.46 9.83 -12.67
CA ALA A 68 -12.81 8.78 -11.74
C ALA A 68 -11.64 7.77 -11.58
N ASP A 69 -11.04 7.33 -12.68
CA ASP A 69 -9.84 6.48 -12.66
C ASP A 69 -8.71 7.15 -11.89
N ARG A 70 -8.48 8.44 -12.13
CA ARG A 70 -7.42 9.18 -11.43
C ARG A 70 -7.68 9.27 -9.94
N LEU A 71 -8.90 9.62 -9.53
CA LEU A 71 -9.28 9.75 -8.12
C LEU A 71 -9.18 8.41 -7.37
N VAL A 72 -9.65 7.33 -7.99
CA VAL A 72 -9.57 5.99 -7.36
C VAL A 72 -8.13 5.50 -7.31
N TYR A 73 -7.31 5.79 -8.31
CA TYR A 73 -5.89 5.42 -8.26
C TYR A 73 -5.13 6.17 -7.17
N GLU A 74 -5.40 7.47 -6.95
CA GLU A 74 -4.78 8.22 -5.84
C GLU A 74 -5.28 7.70 -4.48
N MET A 75 -6.58 7.39 -4.34
CA MET A 75 -7.09 6.71 -3.16
C MET A 75 -6.37 5.37 -2.91
N HIS A 76 -6.17 4.57 -3.95
CA HIS A 76 -5.46 3.30 -3.88
C HIS A 76 -4.03 3.48 -3.37
N LYS A 77 -3.28 4.47 -3.85
CA LYS A 77 -1.96 4.83 -3.32
C LYS A 77 -2.02 5.18 -1.83
N GLY A 78 -2.97 6.02 -1.43
CA GLY A 78 -3.16 6.40 -0.03
C GLY A 78 -3.46 5.19 0.86
N ILE A 79 -4.32 4.29 0.41
CA ILE A 79 -4.66 3.06 1.14
C ILE A 79 -3.46 2.12 1.22
N THR A 80 -2.67 1.97 0.15
CA THR A 80 -1.43 1.17 0.17
C THR A 80 -0.45 1.71 1.22
N ALA A 81 -0.32 3.03 1.33
CA ALA A 81 0.49 3.64 2.37
C ALA A 81 -0.05 3.38 3.79
N CYS A 82 -1.36 3.47 4.00
CA CYS A 82 -1.97 3.14 5.29
C CYS A 82 -1.76 1.65 5.64
N ARG A 83 -1.94 0.74 4.69
CA ARG A 83 -1.70 -0.70 4.87
C ARG A 83 -0.28 -1.00 5.34
N TYR A 84 0.72 -0.38 4.72
CA TYR A 84 2.12 -0.54 5.12
C TYR A 84 2.37 -0.12 6.57
N SER A 85 1.84 1.06 6.98
CA SER A 85 1.95 1.52 8.36
C SER A 85 1.16 0.63 9.33
N LEU A 86 -0.05 0.19 8.93
CA LEU A 86 -0.89 -0.71 9.72
C LEU A 86 -0.22 -2.07 9.92
N SER A 87 0.48 -2.62 8.92
CA SER A 87 1.24 -3.87 9.06
C SER A 87 2.34 -3.73 10.11
N LYS A 88 3.11 -2.64 10.10
CA LYS A 88 4.15 -2.37 11.12
C LYS A 88 3.56 -2.27 12.52
N ILE A 89 2.45 -1.52 12.67
CA ILE A 89 1.78 -1.36 13.97
C ILE A 89 1.20 -2.69 14.44
N ALA A 90 0.58 -3.45 13.56
CA ALA A 90 0.03 -4.75 13.90
C ALA A 90 1.11 -5.74 14.34
N THR A 91 2.27 -5.77 13.66
CA THR A 91 3.43 -6.56 14.07
C THR A 91 3.92 -6.13 15.46
N ALA A 92 4.08 -4.82 15.70
CA ALA A 92 4.51 -4.33 17.01
C ALA A 92 3.51 -4.67 18.14
N ILE A 93 2.20 -4.61 17.86
CA ILE A 93 1.18 -5.02 18.83
C ILE A 93 1.27 -6.53 19.12
N GLU A 94 1.49 -7.36 18.12
CA GLU A 94 1.66 -8.80 18.30
C GLU A 94 2.93 -9.11 19.11
N GLU A 95 4.04 -8.46 18.81
CA GLU A 95 5.30 -8.60 19.56
C GLU A 95 5.11 -8.23 21.03
N GLU A 96 4.46 -7.11 21.32
CA GLU A 96 4.18 -6.67 22.69
C GLU A 96 3.21 -7.60 23.42
N LEU A 97 2.17 -8.11 22.75
CA LEU A 97 1.19 -9.00 23.35
C LEU A 97 1.78 -10.35 23.73
N TYR A 98 2.70 -10.86 22.92
CA TYR A 98 3.15 -12.23 23.03
C TYR A 98 4.56 -12.40 23.56
N GLU A 99 5.38 -11.33 23.62
CA GLU A 99 6.74 -11.31 24.25
C GLU A 99 7.58 -12.56 23.94
N GLY A 100 7.60 -13.01 22.70
CA GLY A 100 8.37 -14.17 22.27
C GLY A 100 7.86 -15.52 22.76
N ARG A 101 6.65 -15.60 23.34
CA ARG A 101 5.97 -16.88 23.59
C ARG A 101 5.34 -17.42 22.33
N GLN A 102 5.28 -18.72 22.18
CA GLN A 102 4.48 -19.34 21.14
C GLN A 102 2.99 -19.07 21.39
N VAL A 103 2.32 -18.55 20.38
CA VAL A 103 0.89 -18.25 20.40
C VAL A 103 0.15 -19.37 19.68
N SER A 104 -0.94 -19.84 20.26
CA SER A 104 -1.79 -20.85 19.62
C SER A 104 -2.58 -20.22 18.46
N GLU A 105 -2.95 -21.04 17.47
CA GLU A 105 -3.83 -20.64 16.37
C GLU A 105 -5.14 -20.02 16.86
N GLU A 106 -5.69 -20.51 18.00
CA GLU A 106 -6.91 -19.97 18.60
C GLU A 106 -6.69 -18.56 19.17
N GLU A 107 -5.54 -18.30 19.81
CA GLU A 107 -5.17 -16.97 20.31
C GLU A 107 -4.99 -15.98 19.16
N HIS A 108 -4.34 -16.39 18.07
CA HIS A 108 -4.23 -15.60 16.85
C HIS A 108 -5.59 -15.25 16.26
N GLN A 109 -6.47 -16.23 16.12
CA GLN A 109 -7.82 -16.00 15.61
C GLN A 109 -8.63 -15.06 16.50
N LEU A 110 -8.46 -15.12 17.82
CA LEU A 110 -9.10 -14.20 18.76
C LEU A 110 -8.56 -12.78 18.65
N ALA A 111 -7.25 -12.62 18.49
CA ALA A 111 -6.62 -11.33 18.26
C ALA A 111 -7.09 -10.72 16.91
N GLN A 112 -7.15 -11.52 15.83
CA GLN A 112 -7.66 -11.11 14.51
C GLN A 112 -9.10 -10.61 14.57
N LYS A 113 -9.98 -11.28 15.34
CA LYS A 113 -11.40 -10.88 15.48
C LYS A 113 -11.60 -9.57 16.25
N ARG A 114 -10.64 -9.16 17.06
CA ARG A 114 -10.70 -7.91 17.84
C ARG A 114 -10.31 -6.66 17.06
N ILE A 115 -9.76 -6.82 15.88
CA ILE A 115 -9.23 -5.71 15.10
C ILE A 115 -10.27 -5.25 14.06
N PRO A 116 -10.69 -3.97 14.05
CA PRO A 116 -11.77 -3.47 13.19
C PRO A 116 -11.34 -3.25 11.74
N TYR A 117 -10.39 -4.01 11.21
CA TYR A 117 -9.92 -3.87 9.83
C TYR A 117 -11.04 -4.17 8.81
N ALA A 118 -11.90 -5.12 9.10
CA ALA A 118 -12.99 -5.51 8.20
C ALA A 118 -13.99 -4.39 7.96
N ASP A 119 -14.18 -3.49 8.92
CA ASP A 119 -15.13 -2.37 8.85
C ASP A 119 -14.73 -1.36 7.76
N VAL A 120 -13.46 -1.30 7.42
CA VAL A 120 -12.92 -0.46 6.34
C VAL A 120 -12.48 -1.27 5.11
N GLY A 121 -12.88 -2.53 5.02
CA GLY A 121 -12.56 -3.39 3.88
C GLY A 121 -11.10 -3.83 3.81
N LEU A 122 -10.39 -3.84 4.93
CA LEU A 122 -9.07 -4.43 5.08
C LEU A 122 -9.18 -5.83 5.67
N ALA A 123 -8.16 -6.62 5.46
CA ALA A 123 -7.99 -7.93 6.08
C ALA A 123 -6.57 -8.01 6.68
N TYR A 124 -6.42 -8.92 7.61
CA TYR A 124 -5.22 -9.10 8.41
C TYR A 124 -4.82 -10.57 8.39
N GLU A 125 -3.54 -10.85 8.25
CA GLU A 125 -2.99 -12.19 8.29
C GLU A 125 -1.66 -12.17 9.04
N CYS A 126 -1.47 -13.08 9.98
CA CYS A 126 -0.18 -13.32 10.62
C CYS A 126 0.62 -14.28 9.75
N ILE A 127 1.85 -13.87 9.41
CA ILE A 127 2.75 -14.63 8.57
C ILE A 127 3.69 -15.41 9.48
N ALA A 128 3.77 -16.72 9.24
CA ALA A 128 4.66 -17.64 9.94
C ALA A 128 4.50 -17.66 11.48
N PRO A 129 3.32 -18.06 12.01
CA PRO A 129 3.09 -18.14 13.46
C PRO A 129 4.02 -19.11 14.19
N GLU A 130 4.71 -20.00 13.48
CA GLU A 130 5.65 -20.96 14.04
C GLU A 130 7.08 -20.41 14.22
N VAL A 131 7.36 -19.23 13.66
CA VAL A 131 8.67 -18.55 13.77
C VAL A 131 8.56 -17.51 14.89
N LYS A 132 9.63 -17.33 15.67
CA LYS A 132 9.65 -16.37 16.79
C LYS A 132 9.42 -14.91 16.42
N GLU A 133 9.43 -14.59 15.15
CA GLU A 133 9.15 -13.26 14.61
C GLU A 133 7.72 -13.23 14.07
N HIS A 134 6.84 -12.57 14.79
CA HIS A 134 5.44 -12.39 14.40
C HIS A 134 5.36 -11.26 13.37
N GLU A 135 5.37 -11.60 12.09
CA GLU A 135 5.13 -10.62 11.04
C GLU A 135 3.65 -10.61 10.68
N VAL A 136 3.06 -9.42 10.69
CA VAL A 136 1.67 -9.22 10.33
C VAL A 136 1.54 -8.46 9.03
N GLN A 137 0.75 -8.99 8.14
CA GLN A 137 0.43 -8.34 6.88
C GLN A 137 -1.03 -7.88 6.85
N VAL A 138 -1.24 -6.59 6.57
CA VAL A 138 -2.55 -6.00 6.33
C VAL A 138 -2.74 -5.83 4.83
N TYR A 139 -3.80 -6.38 4.26
CA TYR A 139 -4.09 -6.32 2.83
C TYR A 139 -5.51 -5.82 2.54
N ALA A 140 -5.73 -5.32 1.34
CA ALA A 140 -7.02 -4.81 0.90
C ALA A 140 -7.93 -5.95 0.45
N SER A 141 -9.13 -6.05 1.04
CA SER A 141 -10.13 -7.01 0.59
C SER A 141 -10.89 -6.49 -0.66
N GLU A 142 -11.55 -7.40 -1.37
CA GLU A 142 -12.44 -7.06 -2.50
C GLU A 142 -13.51 -6.02 -2.10
N GLN A 143 -13.99 -6.08 -0.87
CA GLN A 143 -15.06 -5.20 -0.39
C GLN A 143 -14.67 -3.72 -0.39
N LEU A 144 -13.39 -3.42 -0.23
CA LEU A 144 -12.86 -2.07 -0.22
C LEU A 144 -13.12 -1.35 -1.56
N TYR A 145 -12.89 -2.04 -2.69
CA TYR A 145 -12.94 -1.44 -4.03
C TYR A 145 -14.27 -1.63 -4.75
N LYS A 146 -15.07 -2.59 -4.33
CA LYS A 146 -16.36 -2.92 -4.96
C LYS A 146 -17.28 -1.71 -5.19
N PRO A 147 -17.40 -0.72 -4.28
CA PRO A 147 -18.24 0.46 -4.50
C PRO A 147 -17.78 1.35 -5.67
N PHE A 148 -16.53 1.23 -6.11
CA PHE A 148 -15.92 2.08 -7.12
C PHE A 148 -16.01 1.49 -8.53
N TYR A 149 -16.12 0.17 -8.69
CA TYR A 149 -16.13 -0.50 -9.99
C TYR A 149 -17.16 0.04 -11.00
N PRO A 150 -18.36 0.51 -10.61
CA PRO A 150 -19.28 1.13 -11.56
C PRO A 150 -18.81 2.44 -12.17
N TYR A 151 -17.80 3.09 -11.61
CA TYR A 151 -17.35 4.44 -12.00
C TYR A 151 -16.01 4.45 -12.71
N ILE A 152 -15.22 3.39 -12.62
CA ILE A 152 -13.87 3.31 -13.15
C ILE A 152 -13.79 2.44 -14.40
N SER A 153 -12.72 2.61 -15.16
CA SER A 153 -12.46 1.77 -16.33
C SER A 153 -12.17 0.31 -15.94
N LYS A 154 -12.42 -0.58 -16.89
CA LYS A 154 -12.04 -1.99 -16.71
C LYS A 154 -10.54 -2.15 -16.53
N GLU A 155 -9.74 -1.34 -17.21
CA GLU A 155 -8.28 -1.32 -17.08
C GLU A 155 -7.84 -1.09 -15.62
N LEU A 156 -8.38 -0.05 -14.96
CA LEU A 156 -8.05 0.23 -13.57
C LEU A 156 -8.61 -0.83 -12.61
N SER A 157 -9.83 -1.31 -12.83
CA SER A 157 -10.39 -2.36 -11.98
C SER A 157 -9.60 -3.66 -12.06
N ASP A 158 -9.17 -4.07 -13.25
CA ASP A 158 -8.32 -5.25 -13.44
C ASP A 158 -6.94 -5.07 -12.80
N PHE A 159 -6.37 -3.86 -12.87
CA PHE A 159 -5.11 -3.53 -12.21
C PHE A 159 -5.22 -3.67 -10.68
N ILE A 160 -6.25 -3.04 -10.07
CA ILE A 160 -6.48 -3.09 -8.62
C ILE A 160 -6.67 -4.55 -8.16
N GLU A 161 -7.42 -5.35 -8.91
CA GLU A 161 -7.62 -6.77 -8.58
C GLU A 161 -6.32 -7.58 -8.60
N LEU A 162 -5.36 -7.22 -9.44
CA LEU A 162 -4.03 -7.86 -9.49
C LEU A 162 -3.10 -7.32 -8.40
N GLU A 163 -3.06 -6.00 -8.20
CA GLU A 163 -2.13 -5.38 -7.25
C GLU A 163 -2.47 -5.70 -5.79
N ARG A 164 -3.76 -5.87 -5.45
CA ARG A 164 -4.18 -6.23 -4.11
C ARG A 164 -3.84 -7.66 -3.68
N VAL A 165 -3.41 -8.51 -4.62
CA VAL A 165 -2.98 -9.89 -4.33
C VAL A 165 -1.53 -9.88 -3.87
N ASP A 166 -1.32 -10.20 -2.61
CA ASP A 166 0.00 -10.28 -2.02
C ASP A 166 0.52 -11.72 -2.00
N TRP A 167 1.83 -11.89 -2.04
CA TRP A 167 2.49 -13.16 -1.77
C TRP A 167 2.72 -13.28 -0.26
N VAL A 168 2.17 -14.32 0.34
CA VAL A 168 2.24 -14.55 1.78
C VAL A 168 2.99 -15.84 2.08
N MET A 169 3.75 -15.85 3.15
CA MET A 169 4.42 -17.05 3.64
C MET A 169 3.40 -17.92 4.39
N ASP A 170 3.27 -19.18 3.99
CA ASP A 170 2.41 -20.16 4.64
C ASP A 170 3.30 -21.24 5.25
N GLY A 171 3.75 -21.00 6.47
CA GLY A 171 4.74 -21.81 7.15
C GLY A 171 6.17 -21.65 6.60
N PRO A 172 7.14 -22.39 7.14
CA PRO A 172 8.57 -22.17 6.85
C PRO A 172 8.96 -22.48 5.39
N TYR A 173 8.09 -23.16 4.65
CA TYR A 173 8.40 -23.59 3.27
C TYR A 173 7.26 -23.35 2.26
N ALA A 174 6.14 -22.73 2.65
CA ALA A 174 4.99 -22.55 1.78
C ALA A 174 4.71 -21.06 1.48
N LEU A 175 4.93 -20.66 0.22
CA LEU A 175 4.52 -19.38 -0.32
C LEU A 175 3.19 -19.58 -1.06
N ARG A 176 2.20 -18.82 -0.73
CA ARG A 176 0.91 -18.77 -1.42
C ARG A 176 0.54 -17.32 -1.74
N ILE A 177 -0.46 -17.11 -2.54
CA ILE A 177 -1.06 -15.80 -2.69
C ILE A 177 -2.13 -15.57 -1.60
N SER A 178 -2.33 -14.31 -1.24
CA SER A 178 -3.43 -13.92 -0.35
C SER A 178 -4.78 -14.39 -0.90
N PRO A 179 -5.76 -14.72 -0.05
CA PRO A 179 -7.06 -15.20 -0.53
C PRO A 179 -7.72 -14.21 -1.49
N SER A 180 -7.97 -14.67 -2.71
CA SER A 180 -8.63 -13.89 -3.75
C SER A 180 -9.65 -14.77 -4.49
N LYS A 181 -10.89 -14.25 -4.68
CA LYS A 181 -11.88 -14.93 -5.50
C LYS A 181 -11.54 -14.87 -6.98
N SER A 182 -10.91 -13.79 -7.41
CA SER A 182 -10.51 -13.59 -8.82
C SER A 182 -9.31 -14.45 -9.19
N TYR A 183 -8.41 -14.69 -8.22
CA TYR A 183 -7.19 -15.46 -8.41
C TYR A 183 -7.02 -16.49 -7.29
N PRO A 184 -7.72 -17.64 -7.39
CA PRO A 184 -7.71 -18.65 -6.33
C PRO A 184 -6.41 -19.45 -6.24
N THR A 185 -5.55 -19.37 -7.25
CA THR A 185 -4.27 -20.09 -7.31
C THR A 185 -3.16 -19.19 -7.86
N GLU A 186 -1.92 -19.49 -7.53
CA GLU A 186 -0.74 -18.79 -8.06
C GLU A 186 -0.71 -18.85 -9.60
N ALA A 187 -1.10 -19.96 -10.19
CA ALA A 187 -1.21 -20.11 -11.63
C ALA A 187 -2.23 -19.16 -12.24
N SER A 188 -3.39 -19.02 -11.59
CA SER A 188 -4.45 -18.11 -12.03
C SER A 188 -4.03 -16.63 -11.92
N TYR A 189 -3.25 -16.29 -10.88
CA TYR A 189 -2.69 -14.96 -10.67
C TYR A 189 -1.68 -14.59 -11.77
N ILE A 190 -0.67 -15.44 -11.99
CA ILE A 190 0.34 -15.21 -13.04
C ILE A 190 -0.32 -15.13 -14.42
N ALA A 191 -1.30 -16.00 -14.69
CA ALA A 191 -2.07 -15.94 -15.93
C ALA A 191 -2.90 -14.64 -16.05
N GLY A 192 -3.40 -14.10 -14.93
CA GLY A 192 -4.07 -12.81 -14.84
C GLY A 192 -3.15 -11.66 -15.23
N LEU A 193 -1.94 -11.63 -14.67
CA LEU A 193 -0.92 -10.63 -15.00
C LEU A 193 -0.54 -10.64 -16.48
N GLU A 194 -0.32 -11.82 -17.07
CA GLU A 194 -0.03 -11.92 -18.51
C GLU A 194 -1.20 -11.44 -19.39
N ARG A 195 -2.44 -11.79 -19.01
CA ARG A 195 -3.62 -11.31 -19.73
C ARG A 195 -3.75 -9.80 -19.66
N TYR A 196 -3.46 -9.20 -18.52
CA TYR A 196 -3.46 -7.75 -18.37
C TYR A 196 -2.45 -7.07 -19.31
N ILE A 197 -1.19 -7.57 -19.32
CA ILE A 197 -0.13 -7.05 -20.19
C ILE A 197 -0.54 -7.14 -21.68
N GLN A 198 -1.19 -8.23 -22.07
CA GLN A 198 -1.67 -8.44 -23.44
C GLN A 198 -2.86 -7.54 -23.79
N ALA A 199 -3.82 -7.36 -22.86
CA ALA A 199 -5.02 -6.56 -23.07
C ALA A 199 -4.74 -5.05 -23.05
N TYR A 200 -3.76 -4.60 -22.27
CA TYR A 200 -3.47 -3.20 -22.04
C TYR A 200 -1.97 -2.87 -22.22
N PRO A 201 -1.42 -3.07 -23.44
CA PRO A 201 0.02 -2.93 -23.69
C PRO A 201 0.53 -1.48 -23.52
N ASP A 202 -0.36 -0.50 -23.55
CA ASP A 202 -0.07 0.92 -23.37
C ASP A 202 -0.55 1.47 -22.01
N SER A 203 -0.91 0.59 -21.08
CA SER A 203 -1.39 0.96 -19.76
C SER A 203 -0.33 1.71 -18.96
N ARG A 204 -0.75 2.78 -18.31
CA ARG A 204 0.10 3.51 -17.34
C ARG A 204 0.36 2.70 -16.06
N TYR A 205 -0.45 1.69 -15.78
CA TYR A 205 -0.30 0.81 -14.62
C TYR A 205 0.68 -0.34 -14.86
N LEU A 206 1.28 -0.44 -16.04
CA LEU A 206 2.35 -1.41 -16.30
C LEU A 206 3.59 -1.08 -15.48
N ALA A 207 3.94 0.19 -15.34
CA ALA A 207 5.00 0.65 -14.47
C ALA A 207 4.47 0.94 -13.07
N GLY A 208 5.27 0.64 -12.05
CA GLY A 208 4.99 1.05 -10.68
C GLY A 208 5.05 2.57 -10.51
N SER A 209 4.43 3.06 -9.46
CA SER A 209 4.55 4.46 -9.06
C SER A 209 5.10 4.55 -7.64
N TYR A 210 6.09 5.41 -7.45
CA TYR A 210 6.65 5.71 -6.15
C TYR A 210 6.14 7.07 -5.67
N PHE A 211 5.89 7.18 -4.38
CA PHE A 211 5.44 8.42 -3.76
C PHE A 211 6.01 8.52 -2.33
N LYS A 212 6.14 9.74 -1.84
CA LYS A 212 6.68 10.00 -0.50
C LYS A 212 5.55 10.16 0.51
N ARG A 213 5.67 9.50 1.66
CA ARG A 213 4.79 9.70 2.81
C ARG A 213 5.64 9.94 4.06
N GLY A 214 5.64 11.16 4.59
CA GLY A 214 6.61 11.58 5.60
C GLY A 214 8.02 11.48 5.05
N ASP A 215 8.89 10.75 5.74
CA ASP A 215 10.27 10.49 5.29
C ASP A 215 10.43 9.18 4.51
N GLU A 216 9.37 8.38 4.37
CA GLU A 216 9.40 7.10 3.69
C GLU A 216 9.01 7.21 2.22
N TRP A 217 9.75 6.48 1.36
CA TRP A 217 9.35 6.22 -0.01
C TRP A 217 8.53 4.94 -0.07
N LEU A 218 7.31 5.06 -0.54
CA LEU A 218 6.38 3.94 -0.73
C LEU A 218 6.09 3.79 -2.21
N GLY A 219 5.62 2.60 -2.61
CA GLY A 219 5.31 2.31 -3.99
C GLY A 219 4.05 1.49 -4.16
N VAL A 220 3.35 1.75 -5.25
CA VAL A 220 2.38 0.82 -5.83
C VAL A 220 3.09 0.08 -6.95
N SER A 221 3.16 -1.23 -6.84
CA SER A 221 3.83 -2.06 -7.84
C SER A 221 3.13 -1.99 -9.19
N GLY A 222 3.90 -1.84 -10.26
CA GLY A 222 3.36 -1.97 -11.62
C GLY A 222 3.11 -3.43 -11.98
N VAL A 223 2.23 -3.65 -12.95
CA VAL A 223 1.90 -5.03 -13.40
C VAL A 223 3.15 -5.77 -13.91
N LEU A 224 4.12 -5.07 -14.51
CA LEU A 224 5.37 -5.70 -14.96
C LEU A 224 6.26 -6.13 -13.79
N ASP A 225 6.32 -5.33 -12.72
CA ASP A 225 7.07 -5.69 -11.52
C ASP A 225 6.40 -6.88 -10.83
N LEU A 226 5.06 -6.84 -10.68
CA LEU A 226 4.27 -7.95 -10.14
C LEU A 226 4.47 -9.23 -10.96
N TYR A 227 4.46 -9.12 -12.30
CA TYR A 227 4.65 -10.26 -13.17
C TYR A 227 6.06 -10.83 -13.09
N ASN A 228 7.10 -10.00 -13.19
CA ASN A 228 8.48 -10.47 -13.19
C ASN A 228 8.88 -11.07 -11.84
N ASN A 229 8.49 -10.41 -10.73
CA ASN A 229 8.74 -10.93 -9.38
C ASN A 229 7.85 -12.14 -9.09
N GLY A 230 6.55 -12.05 -9.38
CA GLY A 230 5.61 -13.14 -9.21
C GLY A 230 5.97 -14.38 -10.02
N SER A 231 6.45 -14.23 -11.26
CA SER A 231 6.92 -15.35 -12.08
C SER A 231 8.15 -16.04 -11.46
N THR A 232 9.04 -15.27 -10.84
CA THR A 232 10.19 -15.81 -10.11
C THR A 232 9.71 -16.59 -8.89
N LEU A 233 8.84 -15.98 -8.07
CA LEU A 233 8.25 -16.64 -6.91
C LEU A 233 7.37 -17.84 -7.28
N PHE A 234 6.67 -17.79 -8.39
CA PHE A 234 5.85 -18.89 -8.92
C PHE A 234 6.67 -20.12 -9.31
N ILE A 235 7.85 -19.91 -9.92
CA ILE A 235 8.73 -21.00 -10.38
C ILE A 235 9.76 -21.33 -9.30
N PHE A 236 10.41 -20.33 -8.71
CA PHE A 236 11.47 -20.46 -7.71
C PHE A 236 11.13 -19.68 -6.45
N ARG A 237 11.02 -20.34 -5.34
CA ARG A 237 10.45 -19.78 -4.13
C ARG A 237 11.40 -18.93 -3.29
N SER A 238 12.69 -19.26 -3.25
CA SER A 238 13.77 -18.58 -2.52
C SER A 238 15.11 -19.20 -2.91
N ASP A 239 16.20 -18.73 -2.33
CA ASP A 239 17.57 -19.23 -2.60
C ASP A 239 17.75 -20.73 -2.31
N ASP A 240 16.90 -21.35 -1.45
CA ASP A 240 16.87 -22.79 -1.17
C ASP A 240 15.87 -23.58 -2.04
N ASN A 241 15.83 -23.28 -3.28
CA ASN A 241 14.85 -23.69 -4.30
C ASN A 241 14.50 -25.17 -4.45
N LEU A 242 15.28 -26.07 -3.85
CA LEU A 242 15.10 -27.52 -4.04
C LEU A 242 13.83 -28.06 -3.35
N ASP A 243 13.45 -27.50 -2.21
CA ASP A 243 12.33 -28.01 -1.43
C ASP A 243 10.98 -27.78 -2.08
N ARG A 244 10.86 -26.69 -2.85
CA ARG A 244 9.64 -26.45 -3.64
C ARG A 244 9.39 -27.55 -4.66
N PHE A 245 10.43 -27.99 -5.36
CA PHE A 245 10.30 -29.03 -6.38
C PHE A 245 10.13 -30.45 -5.81
N ARG A 246 10.11 -30.60 -4.48
CA ARG A 246 9.72 -31.85 -3.79
C ARG A 246 8.22 -32.00 -3.66
N SER A 247 7.43 -30.94 -3.92
CA SER A 247 6.00 -30.90 -3.69
C SER A 247 5.19 -31.26 -4.94
N GLU A 248 4.28 -32.21 -4.81
CA GLU A 248 3.27 -32.51 -5.83
C GLU A 248 2.38 -31.29 -6.11
N HIS A 249 2.15 -30.45 -5.11
CA HIS A 249 1.41 -29.20 -5.25
C HIS A 249 2.04 -28.29 -6.31
N THR A 250 3.35 -28.09 -6.26
CA THR A 250 4.06 -27.25 -7.25
C THR A 250 3.87 -27.77 -8.67
N TRP A 251 4.01 -29.08 -8.89
CA TRP A 251 3.79 -29.67 -10.21
C TRP A 251 2.34 -29.53 -10.70
N ARG A 252 1.38 -29.61 -9.79
CA ARG A 252 -0.04 -29.40 -10.09
C ARG A 252 -0.29 -27.96 -10.54
N VAL A 253 0.23 -26.99 -9.81
CA VAL A 253 0.05 -25.56 -10.11
C VAL A 253 0.74 -25.17 -11.42
N LEU A 254 1.92 -25.71 -11.71
CA LEU A 254 2.58 -25.51 -13.01
C LEU A 254 1.76 -26.10 -14.18
N LYS A 255 1.14 -27.27 -14.00
CA LYS A 255 0.24 -27.86 -15.01
C LYS A 255 -1.03 -27.04 -15.18
N GLU A 256 -1.58 -26.49 -14.11
CA GLU A 256 -2.73 -25.59 -14.15
C GLU A 256 -2.45 -24.35 -15.02
N TYR A 257 -1.27 -23.72 -14.86
CA TYR A 257 -0.89 -22.60 -15.72
C TYR A 257 -0.92 -22.96 -17.22
N LEU A 258 -0.45 -24.14 -17.60
CA LEU A 258 -0.50 -24.57 -19.01
C LEU A 258 -1.94 -24.67 -19.55
N THR A 259 -2.88 -25.04 -18.69
CA THR A 259 -4.30 -25.10 -19.04
C THR A 259 -4.92 -23.71 -19.17
N LEU A 260 -4.57 -22.81 -18.23
CA LEU A 260 -5.09 -21.46 -18.19
C LEU A 260 -4.55 -20.56 -19.31
N LEU A 261 -3.29 -20.80 -19.72
CA LEU A 261 -2.57 -19.99 -20.71
C LEU A 261 -1.75 -20.88 -21.70
N PRO A 262 -2.42 -21.53 -22.67
CA PRO A 262 -1.74 -22.42 -23.62
C PRO A 262 -0.70 -21.74 -24.51
N LYS A 263 -0.69 -20.42 -24.57
CA LYS A 263 0.27 -19.58 -25.31
C LYS A 263 1.00 -18.59 -24.40
N GLY A 264 1.02 -18.84 -23.08
CA GLY A 264 1.64 -17.95 -22.10
C GLY A 264 3.15 -17.83 -22.28
N ASN A 265 3.69 -16.70 -21.80
CA ASN A 265 5.12 -16.39 -21.92
C ASN A 265 6.01 -17.40 -21.15
N LEU A 266 5.52 -17.93 -20.01
CA LEU A 266 6.26 -18.92 -19.21
C LEU A 266 6.16 -20.36 -19.75
N LEU A 267 5.37 -20.58 -20.79
CA LEU A 267 5.15 -21.91 -21.37
C LEU A 267 6.44 -22.70 -21.66
N PRO A 268 7.50 -22.11 -22.27
CA PRO A 268 8.74 -22.84 -22.53
C PRO A 268 9.46 -23.29 -21.25
N VAL A 269 9.47 -22.44 -20.23
CA VAL A 269 10.10 -22.72 -18.94
C VAL A 269 9.36 -23.86 -18.23
N ILE A 270 8.05 -23.72 -18.08
CA ILE A 270 7.21 -24.69 -17.39
C ILE A 270 7.24 -26.06 -18.09
N LYS A 271 7.20 -26.09 -19.43
CA LYS A 271 7.32 -27.34 -20.19
C LYS A 271 8.67 -28.02 -19.95
N GLU A 272 9.75 -27.25 -19.84
CA GLU A 272 11.07 -27.81 -19.58
C GLU A 272 11.16 -28.37 -18.15
N ILE A 273 10.59 -27.65 -17.16
CA ILE A 273 10.51 -28.14 -15.78
C ILE A 273 9.72 -29.46 -15.71
N LEU A 274 8.55 -29.52 -16.32
CA LEU A 274 7.65 -30.66 -16.27
C LEU A 274 8.15 -31.92 -16.99
N LYS A 275 9.22 -31.82 -17.81
CA LYS A 275 9.93 -33.01 -18.36
C LYS A 275 10.72 -33.73 -17.29
N THR A 276 11.00 -33.11 -16.15
CA THR A 276 11.79 -33.69 -15.06
C THR A 276 10.83 -34.23 -14.01
N ASP A 277 11.02 -35.46 -13.55
CA ASP A 277 10.25 -36.00 -12.42
C ASP A 277 10.74 -35.34 -11.13
N TYR A 278 9.85 -34.64 -10.43
CA TYR A 278 10.15 -33.92 -9.17
C TYR A 278 10.69 -34.86 -8.08
N ARG A 279 10.41 -36.12 -8.14
CA ARG A 279 10.94 -37.16 -7.21
C ARG A 279 12.42 -37.42 -7.38
N HIS A 280 13.00 -37.11 -8.56
CA HIS A 280 14.40 -37.27 -8.85
C HIS A 280 15.21 -36.01 -8.53
N GLN A 281 15.47 -35.75 -7.25
CA GLN A 281 16.10 -34.55 -6.72
C GLN A 281 17.42 -34.16 -7.40
N LYS A 282 18.26 -35.15 -7.74
CA LYS A 282 19.51 -34.88 -8.47
C LYS A 282 19.23 -34.30 -9.86
N ALA A 283 18.28 -34.85 -10.59
CA ALA A 283 17.91 -34.33 -11.91
C ALA A 283 17.28 -32.94 -11.87
N VAL A 284 16.57 -32.60 -10.79
CA VAL A 284 16.05 -31.28 -10.55
C VAL A 284 17.20 -30.29 -10.31
N ARG A 285 18.13 -30.63 -9.42
CA ARG A 285 19.29 -29.79 -9.09
C ARG A 285 20.16 -29.50 -10.30
N ASP A 286 20.47 -30.57 -11.12
CA ASP A 286 21.33 -30.45 -12.29
C ASP A 286 20.74 -29.56 -13.40
N ARG A 287 19.45 -29.19 -13.32
CA ARG A 287 18.74 -28.37 -14.32
C ARG A 287 18.33 -27.00 -13.82
N LEU A 288 18.53 -26.72 -12.55
CA LEU A 288 18.04 -25.50 -11.90
C LEU A 288 18.57 -24.24 -12.58
N ASP A 289 19.88 -24.15 -12.82
CA ASP A 289 20.51 -22.99 -13.48
C ASP A 289 19.94 -22.74 -14.87
N ARG A 290 19.71 -23.81 -15.63
CA ARG A 290 19.09 -23.69 -16.95
C ARG A 290 17.65 -23.17 -16.88
N TRP A 291 16.88 -23.58 -15.89
CA TRP A 291 15.52 -23.05 -15.70
C TRP A 291 15.53 -21.59 -15.30
N LEU A 292 16.49 -21.18 -14.47
CA LEU A 292 16.69 -19.77 -14.10
C LEU A 292 17.07 -18.91 -15.33
N GLU A 293 17.98 -19.37 -16.17
CA GLU A 293 18.33 -18.71 -17.43
C GLU A 293 17.13 -18.58 -18.37
N LEU A 294 16.37 -19.67 -18.52
CA LEU A 294 15.15 -19.65 -19.33
C LEU A 294 14.12 -18.65 -18.79
N LEU A 295 13.92 -18.61 -17.47
CA LEU A 295 13.01 -17.65 -16.84
C LEU A 295 13.49 -16.21 -17.04
N ALA A 296 14.77 -15.95 -16.84
CA ALA A 296 15.36 -14.64 -17.05
C ALA A 296 15.13 -14.14 -18.50
N SER A 297 15.20 -15.04 -19.49
CA SER A 297 14.91 -14.73 -20.89
C SER A 297 13.43 -14.41 -21.16
N ARG A 298 12.53 -14.67 -20.21
CA ARG A 298 11.07 -14.40 -20.30
C ARG A 298 10.62 -13.17 -19.54
N ARG A 299 11.54 -12.46 -18.92
CA ARG A 299 11.22 -11.18 -18.30
C ARG A 299 10.62 -10.24 -19.34
N VAL A 300 9.51 -9.66 -18.99
CA VAL A 300 8.87 -8.62 -19.80
C VAL A 300 9.48 -7.28 -19.40
N VAL A 301 10.15 -6.65 -20.35
CA VAL A 301 10.70 -5.31 -20.16
C VAL A 301 9.77 -4.33 -20.84
N MET A 302 9.43 -3.25 -20.16
CA MET A 302 8.72 -2.15 -20.83
C MET A 302 9.51 -1.71 -22.06
N PRO A 303 8.88 -1.64 -23.25
CA PRO A 303 9.48 -0.91 -24.34
C PRO A 303 9.77 0.49 -23.80
N HIS A 304 11.02 0.93 -23.92
CA HIS A 304 11.45 2.24 -23.43
C HIS A 304 10.71 3.35 -24.20
N ARG A 305 9.44 3.52 -23.85
CA ARG A 305 8.69 4.71 -24.24
C ARG A 305 9.04 5.76 -23.19
N PRO A 306 9.75 6.82 -23.55
CA PRO A 306 9.88 7.93 -22.64
C PRO A 306 8.45 8.34 -22.27
N THR A 307 8.10 8.27 -20.98
CA THR A 307 6.88 8.91 -20.46
C THR A 307 6.87 10.30 -21.09
N PRO A 308 5.82 10.72 -21.84
CA PRO A 308 5.83 12.03 -22.44
C PRO A 308 6.04 13.03 -21.31
N LYS A 309 7.27 13.56 -21.20
CA LYS A 309 7.54 14.60 -20.20
C LYS A 309 6.50 15.68 -20.44
N ALA A 310 5.81 16.09 -19.40
CA ALA A 310 4.86 17.17 -19.52
C ALA A 310 5.55 18.33 -20.23
N THR A 311 4.93 18.89 -21.27
CA THR A 311 5.53 20.00 -22.00
C THR A 311 5.80 21.13 -21.00
N LYS A 312 6.88 21.89 -21.22
CA LYS A 312 7.25 23.03 -20.35
C LYS A 312 6.05 23.92 -20.01
N GLY A 313 5.19 24.21 -21.00
CA GLY A 313 3.97 24.99 -20.77
C GLY A 313 2.94 24.34 -19.86
N ARG A 314 2.85 22.99 -19.83
CA ARG A 314 1.96 22.26 -18.90
C ARG A 314 2.51 22.28 -17.48
N VAL A 315 3.81 22.12 -17.31
CA VAL A 315 4.49 22.25 -16.01
C VAL A 315 4.29 23.65 -15.45
N GLU A 316 4.52 24.69 -16.26
CA GLU A 316 4.29 26.08 -15.87
C GLU A 316 2.84 26.37 -15.52
N LEU A 317 1.86 25.79 -16.25
CA LEU A 317 0.45 25.92 -15.94
C LEU A 317 0.11 25.24 -14.59
N ALA A 318 0.65 24.04 -14.35
CA ALA A 318 0.47 23.35 -13.08
C ALA A 318 1.00 24.18 -11.90
N HIS A 319 2.24 24.68 -12.00
CA HIS A 319 2.85 25.54 -10.97
C HIS A 319 2.02 26.78 -10.67
N ARG A 320 1.62 27.53 -11.69
CA ARG A 320 0.79 28.74 -11.49
C ARG A 320 -0.57 28.42 -10.86
N SER A 321 -1.20 27.35 -11.32
CA SER A 321 -2.48 26.92 -10.79
C SER A 321 -2.37 26.52 -9.32
N ALA A 322 -1.31 25.80 -8.96
CA ALA A 322 -1.03 25.38 -7.62
C ALA A 322 -0.72 26.58 -6.69
N GLN A 323 0.10 27.54 -7.13
CA GLN A 323 0.39 28.73 -6.35
C GLN A 323 -0.87 29.55 -6.08
N LYS A 324 -1.76 29.69 -7.08
CA LYS A 324 -3.04 30.36 -6.88
C LYS A 324 -3.95 29.58 -5.95
N MET A 325 -4.04 28.28 -6.12
CA MET A 325 -4.80 27.38 -5.25
C MET A 325 -4.32 27.48 -3.79
N SER A 326 -3.01 27.49 -3.54
CA SER A 326 -2.43 27.63 -2.20
C SER A 326 -2.95 28.88 -1.48
N LYS A 327 -2.99 30.04 -2.17
CA LYS A 327 -3.49 31.30 -1.61
C LYS A 327 -4.99 31.24 -1.29
N GLU A 328 -5.79 30.62 -2.15
CA GLU A 328 -7.22 30.51 -1.92
C GLU A 328 -7.55 29.49 -0.83
N LEU A 329 -6.78 28.39 -0.74
CA LEU A 329 -6.88 27.40 0.34
C LEU A 329 -6.53 28.01 1.69
N ALA A 330 -5.46 28.80 1.78
CA ALA A 330 -5.08 29.48 3.02
C ALA A 330 -6.18 30.43 3.53
N LYS A 331 -6.87 31.13 2.64
CA LYS A 331 -8.05 31.94 3.00
C LYS A 331 -9.22 31.08 3.47
N LEU A 332 -9.48 29.96 2.76
CA LEU A 332 -10.58 29.06 3.11
C LEU A 332 -10.43 28.47 4.51
N ILE A 333 -9.20 28.09 4.88
CA ILE A 333 -8.87 27.51 6.19
C ILE A 333 -8.49 28.55 7.24
N SER A 334 -8.67 29.84 6.91
CA SER A 334 -8.46 31.00 7.84
C SER A 334 -7.02 31.12 8.36
N LEU A 335 -6.02 30.73 7.57
CA LEU A 335 -4.61 30.98 7.92
C LEU A 335 -4.25 32.46 7.74
N GLN A 336 -3.67 33.05 8.78
CA GLN A 336 -3.32 34.51 8.86
C GLN A 336 -2.13 34.70 7.94
N ASN A 337 -1.54 34.48 7.14
CA ASN A 337 -0.41 34.75 6.26
C ASN A 337 -0.39 33.81 5.03
N SER A 338 -1.43 33.92 4.23
CA SER A 338 -1.60 33.14 3.01
C SER A 338 -0.50 33.33 1.94
N SER A 339 0.37 34.35 2.10
CA SER A 339 1.45 34.64 1.15
C SER A 339 2.72 33.80 1.35
N GLU A 340 2.87 33.12 2.48
CA GLU A 340 4.08 32.37 2.85
C GLU A 340 3.97 30.85 2.59
N GLY A 341 2.85 30.39 2.00
CA GLY A 341 2.66 28.98 1.70
C GLY A 341 3.60 28.46 0.60
N LEU A 342 4.28 27.40 0.89
CA LEU A 342 5.05 26.64 -0.09
C LEU A 342 4.12 25.69 -0.86
N CYS A 343 4.46 25.42 -2.11
CA CYS A 343 3.73 24.49 -2.96
C CYS A 343 4.73 23.57 -3.64
N THR A 344 4.65 22.29 -3.33
CA THR A 344 5.49 21.26 -3.92
C THR A 344 4.64 20.42 -4.87
N LEU A 345 5.07 20.35 -6.13
CA LEU A 345 4.43 19.52 -7.16
C LEU A 345 5.24 18.24 -7.34
N GLU A 346 4.56 17.12 -7.43
CA GLU A 346 5.14 15.88 -7.93
C GLU A 346 5.15 15.93 -9.46
N GLU A 347 6.19 16.49 -10.07
CA GLU A 347 6.25 16.69 -11.53
C GLU A 347 6.05 15.40 -12.33
N GLU A 348 6.49 14.26 -11.81
CA GLU A 348 6.29 12.94 -12.41
C GLU A 348 4.82 12.52 -12.43
N SER A 349 4.00 13.08 -11.55
CA SER A 349 2.56 12.84 -11.50
C SER A 349 1.75 13.65 -12.51
N ILE A 350 2.39 14.61 -13.21
CA ILE A 350 1.70 15.47 -14.17
C ILE A 350 1.20 14.63 -15.35
N ALA A 351 -0.13 14.56 -15.46
CA ALA A 351 -0.81 13.87 -16.55
C ALA A 351 -1.74 14.82 -17.30
N TYR A 352 -1.75 14.71 -18.62
CA TYR A 352 -2.66 15.47 -19.47
C TYR A 352 -3.54 14.52 -20.28
N ASP A 353 -4.84 14.65 -20.14
CA ASP A 353 -5.80 13.99 -21.01
C ASP A 353 -6.24 14.93 -22.13
N PRO A 354 -5.94 14.60 -23.40
CA PRO A 354 -6.30 15.44 -24.53
C PRO A 354 -7.80 15.42 -24.87
N ARG A 355 -8.54 14.37 -24.49
CA ARG A 355 -9.96 14.24 -24.77
C ARG A 355 -10.77 15.14 -23.87
N GLU A 356 -10.43 15.16 -22.59
CA GLU A 356 -11.08 16.01 -21.59
C GLU A 356 -10.41 17.38 -21.45
N LYS A 357 -9.28 17.59 -22.16
CA LYS A 357 -8.44 18.78 -22.01
C LYS A 357 -8.13 19.08 -20.54
N MET A 358 -7.82 18.04 -19.80
CA MET A 358 -7.62 18.07 -18.35
C MET A 358 -6.16 17.83 -18.03
N LEU A 359 -5.56 18.70 -17.20
CA LEU A 359 -4.25 18.51 -16.60
C LEU A 359 -4.45 18.12 -15.12
N SER A 360 -3.79 17.06 -14.67
CA SER A 360 -3.81 16.65 -13.26
C SER A 360 -2.39 16.51 -12.72
N VAL A 361 -2.21 16.85 -11.44
CA VAL A 361 -0.91 16.78 -10.74
C VAL A 361 -1.13 16.57 -9.25
N CYS A 362 -0.31 15.72 -8.62
CA CYS A 362 -0.27 15.61 -7.17
C CYS A 362 0.50 16.81 -6.60
N VAL A 363 -0.05 17.40 -5.54
CA VAL A 363 0.50 18.62 -4.94
C VAL A 363 0.40 18.57 -3.42
N THR A 364 1.44 19.08 -2.77
CA THR A 364 1.45 19.34 -1.33
C THR A 364 1.57 20.84 -1.10
N PHE A 365 0.62 21.38 -0.36
CA PHE A 365 0.65 22.74 0.17
C PHE A 365 1.13 22.70 1.61
N SER A 366 2.07 23.56 1.95
CA SER A 366 2.64 23.65 3.30
C SER A 366 2.69 25.10 3.75
N TRP A 367 2.22 25.37 4.96
CA TRP A 367 2.25 26.69 5.59
C TRP A 367 2.93 26.62 6.93
N PRO A 368 3.70 27.65 7.32
CA PRO A 368 4.34 27.70 8.63
C PRO A 368 3.31 27.58 9.76
N ASN A 369 3.61 26.72 10.71
CA ASN A 369 2.86 26.65 11.97
C ASN A 369 3.57 27.53 13.00
N ARG A 370 2.91 28.61 13.43
CA ARG A 370 3.51 29.58 14.38
C ARG A 370 3.52 29.08 15.81
N ASP A 371 2.66 28.14 16.12
CA ASP A 371 2.54 27.58 17.46
C ASP A 371 3.49 26.41 17.67
N ASP A 372 4.03 25.85 16.58
CA ASP A 372 4.98 24.73 16.58
C ASP A 372 5.89 24.82 15.35
N ASP A 373 7.12 25.29 15.55
CA ASP A 373 8.11 25.45 14.47
C ASP A 373 8.55 24.11 13.84
N THR A 374 8.20 22.96 14.45
CA THR A 374 8.63 21.63 14.00
C THR A 374 7.64 20.97 13.06
N SER A 375 6.36 21.40 13.03
CA SER A 375 5.31 20.72 12.30
C SER A 375 4.46 21.68 11.46
N PRO A 376 4.78 21.87 10.17
CA PRO A 376 4.02 22.76 9.30
C PRO A 376 2.56 22.29 9.12
N TYR A 377 1.68 23.22 8.79
CA TYR A 377 0.34 22.90 8.31
C TYR A 377 0.43 22.36 6.90
N GLU A 378 0.04 21.11 6.67
CA GLU A 378 0.14 20.47 5.36
C GLU A 378 -1.20 20.00 4.85
N LEU A 379 -1.38 20.13 3.52
CA LEU A 379 -2.54 19.66 2.79
C LEU A 379 -2.07 19.07 1.46
N SER A 380 -2.18 17.77 1.28
CA SER A 380 -1.76 17.07 0.06
C SER A 380 -2.97 16.53 -0.70
N GLY A 381 -2.85 16.42 -2.02
CA GLY A 381 -3.91 15.85 -2.84
C GLY A 381 -3.72 16.09 -4.34
N LEU A 382 -4.80 15.87 -5.09
CA LEU A 382 -4.84 15.99 -6.55
C LEU A 382 -5.35 17.38 -6.97
N LEU A 383 -4.53 18.11 -7.71
CA LEU A 383 -4.94 19.33 -8.40
C LEU A 383 -5.30 18.98 -9.85
N VAL A 384 -6.51 19.35 -10.25
CA VAL A 384 -7.02 19.18 -11.61
C VAL A 384 -7.25 20.55 -12.23
N VAL A 385 -6.66 20.77 -13.40
CA VAL A 385 -6.73 22.06 -14.12
C VAL A 385 -7.43 21.83 -15.45
N TYR A 386 -8.45 22.62 -15.72
CA TYR A 386 -9.15 22.69 -16.99
C TYR A 386 -8.77 24.02 -17.69
N PRO A 387 -7.82 23.97 -18.64
CA PRO A 387 -7.42 25.17 -19.39
C PRO A 387 -8.60 25.74 -20.18
N SER A 388 -8.61 27.05 -20.36
CA SER A 388 -9.61 27.66 -21.25
C SER A 388 -9.48 27.16 -22.68
N PRO A 389 -10.60 26.97 -23.40
CA PRO A 389 -10.59 26.51 -24.79
C PRO A 389 -9.87 27.44 -25.77
N ASP A 390 -9.77 28.73 -25.45
CA ASP A 390 -9.13 29.77 -26.27
C ASP A 390 -7.60 29.79 -26.13
N GLY A 391 -7.03 28.89 -25.36
CA GLY A 391 -5.57 28.83 -25.11
C GLY A 391 -5.08 29.95 -24.19
N SER A 392 -5.98 30.78 -23.64
CA SER A 392 -5.62 31.77 -22.64
C SER A 392 -5.12 31.07 -21.37
N GLN A 393 -4.39 31.81 -20.54
CA GLN A 393 -3.92 31.33 -19.23
C GLN A 393 -5.05 31.23 -18.19
N SER A 394 -6.29 31.50 -18.61
CA SER A 394 -7.50 31.36 -17.83
C SER A 394 -8.01 29.91 -17.82
N GLY A 395 -8.95 29.62 -16.93
CA GLY A 395 -9.53 28.29 -16.80
C GLY A 395 -10.10 28.06 -15.42
N ARG A 396 -10.24 26.80 -15.07
CA ARG A 396 -10.67 26.39 -13.71
C ARG A 396 -9.64 25.42 -13.15
N ALA A 397 -9.43 25.49 -11.85
CA ALA A 397 -8.65 24.50 -11.14
C ALA A 397 -9.45 23.97 -9.95
N ARG A 398 -9.44 22.66 -9.76
CA ARG A 398 -10.12 22.00 -8.65
C ARG A 398 -9.13 21.15 -7.88
N PHE A 399 -9.11 21.30 -6.57
CA PHE A 399 -8.25 20.56 -5.68
C PHE A 399 -9.08 19.55 -4.90
N TYR A 400 -8.62 18.32 -4.89
CA TYR A 400 -9.16 17.20 -4.13
C TYR A 400 -8.13 16.80 -3.09
N TYR A 401 -8.35 17.09 -1.83
CA TYR A 401 -7.39 16.71 -0.81
C TYR A 401 -7.50 15.23 -0.49
N ASP A 402 -6.36 14.62 -0.22
CA ASP A 402 -6.24 13.23 0.20
C ASP A 402 -5.76 13.14 1.64
N ARG A 403 -4.87 14.03 2.04
CA ARG A 403 -4.31 14.11 3.38
C ARG A 403 -4.24 15.52 3.90
N CYS A 404 -4.50 15.68 5.21
CA CYS A 404 -4.39 16.93 5.95
C CYS A 404 -3.65 16.67 7.26
N SER A 405 -2.68 17.52 7.62
CA SER A 405 -2.01 17.40 8.91
C SER A 405 -2.99 17.60 10.06
N ARG A 406 -2.76 16.91 11.18
CA ARG A 406 -3.63 17.00 12.36
C ARG A 406 -3.71 18.44 12.90
N SER A 407 -2.58 19.15 12.93
CA SER A 407 -2.51 20.55 13.31
C SER A 407 -3.42 21.42 12.46
N LEU A 408 -3.46 21.21 11.13
CA LEU A 408 -4.32 21.92 10.21
C LEU A 408 -5.80 21.56 10.41
N MET A 409 -6.12 20.30 10.63
CA MET A 409 -7.50 19.86 10.92
C MET A 409 -8.07 20.55 12.17
N ASN A 410 -7.27 20.69 13.20
CA ASN A 410 -7.70 21.27 14.47
C ASN A 410 -8.07 22.76 14.37
N ILE A 411 -7.42 23.51 13.48
CA ILE A 411 -7.67 24.95 13.31
C ILE A 411 -8.67 25.25 12.17
N SER A 412 -8.92 24.27 11.28
CA SER A 412 -9.75 24.49 10.10
C SER A 412 -11.24 24.48 10.45
N PRO A 413 -12.04 25.46 9.94
CA PRO A 413 -13.49 25.43 10.10
C PRO A 413 -14.09 24.17 9.48
N ALA A 414 -15.06 23.53 10.13
CA ALA A 414 -15.73 22.32 9.64
C ALA A 414 -16.31 22.50 8.22
N THR A 415 -16.83 23.69 7.90
CA THR A 415 -17.32 24.03 6.56
C THR A 415 -16.21 24.08 5.49
N ALA A 416 -14.98 24.44 5.90
CA ALA A 416 -13.83 24.43 5.00
C ALA A 416 -13.41 22.99 4.69
N LEU A 417 -13.33 22.14 5.71
CA LEU A 417 -13.01 20.71 5.55
C LEU A 417 -14.05 20.01 4.67
N GLN A 418 -15.34 20.32 4.83
CA GLN A 418 -16.38 19.78 3.97
C GLN A 418 -16.20 20.19 2.51
N LYS A 419 -15.93 21.47 2.22
CA LYS A 419 -15.66 21.94 0.85
C LYS A 419 -14.44 21.26 0.23
N LEU A 420 -13.39 21.07 1.03
CA LEU A 420 -12.21 20.33 0.59
C LEU A 420 -12.54 18.86 0.27
N ALA A 421 -13.38 18.23 1.07
CA ALA A 421 -13.82 16.85 0.85
C ALA A 421 -14.59 16.68 -0.47
N GLU A 422 -15.37 17.67 -0.88
CA GLU A 422 -16.13 17.68 -2.14
C GLU A 422 -15.29 18.11 -3.36
N GLY A 423 -14.11 18.67 -3.11
CA GLY A 423 -13.23 19.25 -4.11
C GLY A 423 -13.44 20.76 -4.25
N TYR A 424 -12.42 21.52 -3.87
CA TYR A 424 -12.45 22.99 -3.88
C TYR A 424 -12.05 23.54 -5.25
N GLU A 425 -12.93 24.33 -5.88
CA GLU A 425 -12.72 24.88 -7.21
C GLU A 425 -12.41 26.38 -7.17
N ILE A 426 -11.48 26.81 -8.01
CA ILE A 426 -11.13 28.21 -8.24
C ILE A 426 -11.12 28.55 -9.74
N THR A 427 -11.37 29.80 -10.06
CA THR A 427 -11.20 30.33 -11.42
C THR A 427 -9.77 30.84 -11.58
N LEU A 428 -9.10 30.41 -12.65
CA LEU A 428 -7.80 30.92 -13.08
C LEU A 428 -8.05 32.14 -13.99
N LYS A 429 -7.51 33.30 -13.63
CA LYS A 429 -7.58 34.50 -14.43
C LYS A 429 -6.17 34.98 -14.74
#